data_426ab9d81743b9fd8251662332a0e6bb
#
_entry.id   426ab9d81743b9fd8251662332a0e6bb
#
_cell.length_a   1.000
_cell.length_b   1.000
_cell.length_c   1.000
_cell.angle_alpha   90.00
_cell.angle_beta   90.00
_cell.angle_gamma   90.00
#
_symmetry.space_group_name_H-M   'P 1'
#
loop_
_entity.id
_entity.type
_entity.pdbx_description
1 polymer ?
#
loop_
_entity_poly.entity_id
_entity_poly.type
_entity_poly.pdbx_seq_one_letter_code
_entity_poly.pdbx_strand_id
1 'polypeptide(L)'
;RMILCDALTYGQRFQPAAMVDIATLTGACIIALGDQVGSIMGNRDALVSAVQELATAVGERLWPLPLWDFYQDDLKSDVADFKNVGSARKAGSIIGGMFLKQFVPQEIPWV
;
A
#
# COMPACT_ATOMS: atom_id res chain seq x y z
N ARG A 1 -2.22 -9.70 4.38
CA ARG A 1 -3.12 -8.62 3.92
C ARG A 1 -4.39 -8.53 4.76
N MET A 2 -5.10 -9.65 5.01
CA MET A 2 -6.39 -9.63 5.73
C MET A 2 -6.28 -8.98 7.11
N ILE A 3 -5.27 -9.32 7.90
CA ILE A 3 -5.04 -8.69 9.23
C ILE A 3 -4.84 -7.16 9.11
N LEU A 4 -4.16 -6.69 8.06
CA LEU A 4 -4.00 -5.26 7.81
C LEU A 4 -5.33 -4.58 7.46
N CYS A 5 -6.22 -5.24 6.73
CA CYS A 5 -7.56 -4.69 6.46
C CYS A 5 -8.32 -4.44 7.75
N ASP A 6 -8.30 -5.40 8.67
CA ASP A 6 -8.95 -5.27 9.97
C ASP A 6 -8.31 -4.14 10.78
N ALA A 7 -6.98 -4.07 10.81
CA ALA A 7 -6.25 -3.03 11.55
C ALA A 7 -6.51 -1.63 10.98
N LEU A 8 -6.46 -1.46 9.64
CA LEU A 8 -6.74 -0.19 8.97
C LEU A 8 -8.19 0.25 9.20
N THR A 9 -9.14 -0.68 9.08
CA THR A 9 -10.57 -0.40 9.35
C THR A 9 -10.79 -0.02 10.81
N TYR A 10 -10.20 -0.76 11.75
CA TYR A 10 -10.33 -0.47 13.17
C TYR A 10 -9.68 0.85 13.56
N GLY A 11 -8.51 1.16 12.99
CA GLY A 11 -7.76 2.38 13.25
C GLY A 11 -8.54 3.66 12.95
N GLN A 12 -9.49 3.64 12.01
CA GLN A 12 -10.34 4.78 11.67
C GLN A 12 -11.17 5.29 12.86
N ARG A 13 -11.52 4.40 13.78
CA ARG A 13 -12.30 4.75 14.98
C ARG A 13 -11.62 5.78 15.87
N PHE A 14 -10.30 5.90 15.77
CA PHE A 14 -9.51 6.87 16.53
C PHE A 14 -9.37 8.22 15.83
N GLN A 15 -9.97 8.40 14.66
CA GLN A 15 -9.90 9.62 13.85
C GLN A 15 -8.45 10.12 13.67
N PRO A 16 -7.54 9.27 13.18
CA PRO A 16 -6.13 9.62 13.11
C PRO A 16 -5.89 10.74 12.09
N ALA A 17 -4.92 11.61 12.38
CA ALA A 17 -4.47 12.63 11.43
C ALA A 17 -3.77 12.02 10.20
N ALA A 18 -3.17 10.85 10.35
CA ALA A 18 -2.59 10.03 9.29
C ALA A 18 -2.46 8.59 9.76
N MET A 19 -2.36 7.65 8.81
CA MET A 19 -2.10 6.23 9.07
C MET A 19 -0.81 5.82 8.35
N VAL A 20 0.02 5.06 9.05
CA VAL A 20 1.22 4.45 8.48
C VAL A 20 1.14 2.96 8.74
N ASP A 21 1.26 2.14 7.71
CA ASP A 21 1.42 0.70 7.87
C ASP A 21 2.77 0.23 7.31
N ILE A 22 3.38 -0.74 7.96
CA ILE A 22 4.66 -1.31 7.56
C ILE A 22 4.48 -2.82 7.54
N ALA A 23 4.67 -3.42 6.37
CA ALA A 23 4.44 -4.84 6.19
C ALA A 23 5.39 -5.48 5.19
N THR A 24 5.75 -6.73 5.43
CA THR A 24 6.34 -7.62 4.42
C THR A 24 5.21 -8.16 3.51
N LEU A 25 4.62 -7.26 2.73
CA LEU A 25 3.33 -7.49 2.09
C LEU A 25 3.39 -8.47 0.93
N THR A 26 4.41 -8.35 0.08
CA THR A 26 4.54 -9.14 -1.16
C THR A 26 6.00 -9.46 -1.50
N GLY A 27 6.28 -10.69 -1.93
CA GLY A 27 7.56 -11.05 -2.52
C GLY A 27 7.87 -10.35 -3.84
N ALA A 28 6.86 -9.79 -4.50
CA ALA A 28 7.02 -9.03 -5.74
C ALA A 28 7.86 -7.76 -5.55
N CYS A 29 7.92 -7.21 -4.34
CA CYS A 29 8.78 -6.08 -4.01
C CYS A 29 10.26 -6.40 -4.23
N ILE A 30 10.70 -7.57 -3.74
CA ILE A 30 12.09 -8.02 -3.91
C ILE A 30 12.43 -8.24 -5.39
N ILE A 31 11.48 -8.76 -6.17
CA ILE A 31 11.66 -8.97 -7.62
C ILE A 31 11.83 -7.62 -8.34
N ALA A 32 11.09 -6.59 -7.91
CA ALA A 32 11.10 -5.29 -8.55
C ALA A 32 12.28 -4.40 -8.11
N LEU A 33 12.62 -4.40 -6.82
CA LEU A 33 13.51 -3.42 -6.20
C LEU A 33 14.76 -4.04 -5.55
N GLY A 34 14.87 -5.37 -5.52
CA GLY A 34 15.93 -6.06 -4.81
C GLY A 34 15.66 -6.11 -3.29
N ASP A 35 16.67 -6.48 -2.53
CA ASP A 35 16.59 -6.71 -1.08
C ASP A 35 17.04 -5.51 -0.23
N GLN A 36 17.48 -4.42 -0.88
CA GLN A 36 18.01 -3.23 -0.22
C GLN A 36 17.08 -2.02 -0.28
N VAL A 37 15.92 -2.15 -0.95
CA VAL A 37 14.98 -1.04 -1.18
C VAL A 37 13.56 -1.49 -0.87
N GLY A 38 12.89 -0.75 0.02
CA GLY A 38 11.46 -0.93 0.27
C GLY A 38 10.61 -0.19 -0.76
N SER A 39 9.41 -0.69 -1.03
CA SER A 39 8.40 0.09 -1.76
C SER A 39 7.58 0.94 -0.79
N ILE A 40 7.25 2.16 -1.21
CA ILE A 40 6.32 3.04 -0.50
C ILE A 40 5.14 3.39 -1.41
N MET A 41 3.94 3.37 -0.87
CA MET A 41 2.69 3.69 -1.56
C MET A 41 1.78 4.43 -0.60
N GLY A 42 0.95 5.33 -1.11
CA GLY A 42 0.00 6.06 -0.27
C GLY A 42 -1.09 6.74 -1.07
N ASN A 43 -2.07 7.31 -0.38
CA ASN A 43 -3.18 8.04 -0.98
C ASN A 43 -2.97 9.57 -1.00
N ARG A 44 -1.81 10.06 -0.53
CA ARG A 44 -1.38 11.47 -0.54
C ARG A 44 0.08 11.58 -0.92
N ASP A 45 0.37 12.20 -2.05
CA ASP A 45 1.75 12.36 -2.56
C ASP A 45 2.63 13.11 -1.57
N ALA A 46 2.09 14.13 -0.91
CA ALA A 46 2.83 14.90 0.11
C ALA A 46 3.29 14.03 1.28
N LEU A 47 2.45 13.09 1.75
CA LEU A 47 2.81 12.17 2.82
C LEU A 47 3.87 11.16 2.35
N VAL A 48 3.68 10.59 1.15
CA VAL A 48 4.65 9.67 0.53
C VAL A 48 6.02 10.33 0.39
N SER A 49 6.07 11.56 -0.13
CA SER A 49 7.32 12.32 -0.30
C SER A 49 7.99 12.60 1.04
N ALA A 50 7.22 13.07 2.03
CA ALA A 50 7.76 13.36 3.36
C ALA A 50 8.37 12.12 4.02
N VAL A 51 7.69 10.97 3.95
CA VAL A 51 8.21 9.71 4.52
C VAL A 51 9.44 9.24 3.74
N GLN A 52 9.48 9.38 2.41
CA GLN A 52 10.64 9.02 1.60
C GLN A 52 11.86 9.89 1.93
N GLU A 53 11.67 11.19 2.10
CA GLU A 53 12.74 12.12 2.49
C GLU A 53 13.31 11.77 3.88
N LEU A 54 12.44 11.53 4.87
CA LEU A 54 12.84 11.13 6.20
C LEU A 54 13.58 9.78 6.21
N ALA A 55 13.08 8.81 5.46
CA ALA A 55 13.72 7.51 5.31
C ALA A 55 15.14 7.68 4.73
N THR A 56 15.28 8.50 3.69
CA THR A 56 16.60 8.80 3.11
C THR A 56 17.55 9.44 4.12
N ALA A 57 17.05 10.34 4.95
CA ALA A 57 17.86 11.03 5.97
C ALA A 57 18.40 10.08 7.05
N VAL A 58 17.73 8.97 7.30
CA VAL A 58 18.16 7.93 8.27
C VAL A 58 18.82 6.71 7.61
N GLY A 59 19.06 6.77 6.30
CA GLY A 59 19.74 5.71 5.56
C GLY A 59 18.83 4.59 5.05
N GLU A 60 17.51 4.69 5.25
CA GLU A 60 16.52 3.77 4.67
C GLU A 60 16.24 4.14 3.21
N ARG A 61 16.11 3.13 2.36
CA ARG A 61 15.83 3.36 0.93
C ARG A 61 14.42 2.97 0.60
N LEU A 62 13.60 3.94 0.21
CA LEU A 62 12.22 3.73 -0.22
C LEU A 62 12.02 4.21 -1.65
N TRP A 63 11.29 3.42 -2.45
CA TRP A 63 10.93 3.79 -3.82
C TRP A 63 9.43 3.84 -4.00
N PRO A 64 8.86 4.97 -4.47
CA PRO A 64 7.43 5.11 -4.66
C PRO A 64 6.90 4.20 -5.77
N LEU A 65 5.81 3.48 -5.49
CA LEU A 65 5.04 2.75 -6.48
C LEU A 65 3.65 3.38 -6.61
N PRO A 66 3.09 3.44 -7.84
CA PRO A 66 1.84 4.14 -8.08
C PRO A 66 0.62 3.34 -7.57
N LEU A 67 -0.40 4.06 -7.09
CA LEU A 67 -1.73 3.52 -6.78
C LEU A 67 -2.78 4.09 -7.74
N TRP A 68 -2.57 3.96 -9.05
CA TRP A 68 -3.48 4.45 -10.08
C TRP A 68 -4.75 3.60 -10.18
N ASP A 69 -5.86 4.26 -10.46
CA ASP A 69 -7.18 3.63 -10.37
C ASP A 69 -7.39 2.45 -11.34
N PHE A 70 -6.72 2.43 -12.48
CA PHE A 70 -6.85 1.30 -13.41
C PHE A 70 -6.36 -0.05 -12.83
N TYR A 71 -5.53 -0.04 -11.79
CA TYR A 71 -5.15 -1.28 -11.09
C TYR A 71 -6.30 -1.90 -10.28
N GLN A 72 -7.38 -1.14 -10.02
CA GLN A 72 -8.56 -1.70 -9.34
C GLN A 72 -9.24 -2.81 -10.14
N ASP A 73 -9.10 -2.81 -11.46
CA ASP A 73 -9.69 -3.85 -12.30
C ASP A 73 -9.14 -5.24 -11.95
N ASP A 74 -7.89 -5.33 -11.52
CA ASP A 74 -7.27 -6.58 -11.08
C ASP A 74 -7.81 -7.09 -9.72
N LEU A 75 -8.52 -6.25 -8.97
CA LEU A 75 -9.15 -6.60 -7.68
C LEU A 75 -10.61 -7.02 -7.82
N LYS A 76 -11.23 -6.86 -8.99
CA LYS A 76 -12.63 -7.24 -9.24
C LYS A 76 -12.81 -8.75 -9.05
N SER A 77 -13.90 -9.12 -8.35
CA SER A 77 -14.27 -10.51 -8.08
C SER A 77 -15.74 -10.72 -8.42
N ASP A 78 -16.06 -11.91 -8.92
CA ASP A 78 -17.43 -12.31 -9.19
C ASP A 78 -18.10 -12.99 -7.99
N VAL A 79 -17.33 -13.30 -6.94
CA VAL A 79 -17.78 -14.09 -5.78
C VAL A 79 -17.48 -13.43 -4.43
N ALA A 80 -16.71 -12.34 -4.41
CA ALA A 80 -16.35 -11.58 -3.20
C ALA A 80 -16.31 -10.09 -3.51
N ASP A 81 -16.22 -9.24 -2.50
CA ASP A 81 -16.08 -7.80 -2.69
C ASP A 81 -14.80 -7.45 -3.46
N PHE A 82 -13.70 -8.09 -3.11
CA PHE A 82 -12.40 -7.92 -3.78
C PHE A 82 -11.60 -9.22 -3.81
N LYS A 83 -10.77 -9.39 -4.85
CA LYS A 83 -9.73 -10.41 -4.86
C LYS A 83 -8.58 -10.00 -3.95
N ASN A 84 -8.13 -10.92 -3.09
CA ASN A 84 -6.94 -10.70 -2.27
C ASN A 84 -5.65 -10.66 -3.11
N VAL A 85 -5.62 -11.32 -4.26
CA VAL A 85 -4.48 -11.42 -5.17
C VAL A 85 -4.96 -11.11 -6.58
N GLY A 86 -4.27 -10.21 -7.27
CA GLY A 86 -4.54 -9.88 -8.68
C GLY A 86 -4.09 -10.98 -9.65
N SER A 87 -4.06 -10.63 -10.93
CA SER A 87 -3.59 -11.51 -12.01
C SER A 87 -2.17 -11.99 -11.76
N ALA A 88 -1.90 -13.27 -12.01
CA ALA A 88 -0.60 -13.85 -11.75
C ALA A 88 0.54 -13.09 -12.47
N ARG A 89 1.60 -12.79 -11.73
CA ARG A 89 2.85 -12.20 -12.22
C ARG A 89 2.76 -10.76 -12.76
N LYS A 90 1.72 -10.00 -12.39
CA LYS A 90 1.59 -8.58 -12.77
C LYS A 90 1.46 -7.71 -11.54
N ALA A 91 2.25 -6.63 -11.46
CA ALA A 91 2.14 -5.54 -10.48
C ALA A 91 1.88 -5.98 -9.03
N GLY A 92 2.43 -7.12 -8.58
CA GLY A 92 2.06 -7.76 -7.32
C GLY A 92 2.14 -6.87 -6.08
N SER A 93 3.16 -5.99 -6.00
CA SER A 93 3.29 -5.02 -4.90
C SER A 93 2.22 -3.94 -4.98
N ILE A 94 1.97 -3.39 -6.18
CA ILE A 94 0.96 -2.37 -6.43
C ILE A 94 -0.44 -2.90 -6.10
N ILE A 95 -0.77 -4.11 -6.57
CA ILE A 95 -2.04 -4.78 -6.26
C ILE A 95 -2.19 -5.02 -4.75
N GLY A 96 -1.09 -5.31 -4.04
CA GLY A 96 -1.09 -5.37 -2.58
C GLY A 96 -1.49 -4.05 -1.95
N GLY A 97 -0.89 -2.94 -2.36
CA GLY A 97 -1.23 -1.59 -1.91
C GLY A 97 -2.64 -1.17 -2.31
N MET A 98 -3.07 -1.44 -3.56
CA MET A 98 -4.43 -1.18 -4.04
C MET A 98 -5.49 -1.92 -3.22
N PHE A 99 -5.20 -3.14 -2.81
CA PHE A 99 -6.08 -3.90 -1.94
C PHE A 99 -6.22 -3.21 -0.56
N LEU A 100 -5.13 -2.80 0.07
CA LEU A 100 -5.16 -2.09 1.35
C LEU A 100 -5.85 -0.73 1.25
N LYS A 101 -5.65 0.00 0.15
CA LYS A 101 -6.30 1.29 -0.14
C LYS A 101 -7.84 1.22 -0.01
N GLN A 102 -8.47 0.05 -0.30
CA GLN A 102 -9.91 -0.11 -0.19
C GLN A 102 -10.42 0.00 1.26
N PHE A 103 -9.55 -0.18 2.24
CA PHE A 103 -9.87 -0.17 3.67
C PHE A 103 -9.44 1.12 4.37
N VAL A 104 -8.99 2.11 3.62
CA VAL A 104 -8.62 3.44 4.14
C VAL A 104 -9.53 4.49 3.52
N PRO A 105 -10.27 5.27 4.32
CA PRO A 105 -11.06 6.39 3.82
C PRO A 105 -10.18 7.41 3.10
N GLN A 106 -10.73 8.01 2.04
CA GLN A 106 -9.98 8.97 1.24
C GLN A 106 -9.56 10.21 2.06
N GLU A 107 -10.29 10.54 3.11
CA GLU A 107 -10.04 11.70 3.97
C GLU A 107 -8.81 11.51 4.86
N ILE A 108 -8.48 10.27 5.22
CA ILE A 108 -7.34 9.96 6.09
C ILE A 108 -6.09 9.79 5.23
N PRO A 109 -5.06 10.65 5.38
CA PRO A 109 -3.75 10.43 4.77
C PRO A 109 -3.18 9.09 5.20
N TRP A 110 -2.73 8.28 4.23
CA TRP A 110 -2.19 6.95 4.47
C TRP A 110 -0.96 6.68 3.62
N VAL A 111 0.01 6.01 4.19
CA VAL A 111 1.20 5.49 3.53
C VAL A 111 1.56 4.12 4.10
#